data_cd87fde0d40aaf38a060ec22729386eb
#
_entry.id   cd87fde0d40aaf38a060ec22729386eb
#
_cell.length_a   1.000
_cell.length_b   1.000
_cell.length_c   1.000
_cell.angle_alpha   90.00
_cell.angle_beta   90.00
_cell.angle_gamma   90.00
#
_symmetry.space_group_name_H-M   'P 1'
#
loop_
_entity.id
_entity.type
_entity.pdbx_description
1 polymer ?
#
loop_
_entity_poly.entity_id
_entity_poly.type
_entity_poly.pdbx_seq_one_letter_code
_entity_poly.pdbx_strand_id
1 'polypeptide(L)'
;MIYINGNDLTIEQVIAVSRQGETVAIAPEAAEKIRAARAYVDRKLADKAVVYGLTTGFGKFSTVFVPEEETAQLQRNLIISHACGMGEPLDTRVVRAAMLLRLNALARGNSGIRLSTMETLLQMLNRGVHPIIPEKGSLGASGDLAPLSHMVLVMLGEGEAEYQGRVMPGREAMAAAGIDTIQLAAKEGLALINGTQIMTAIACQAVYDARDLAKTADIAAAMTCQALHGIRKAFDPKVHALRGQPGQITTAENLRRLLEGSGLSFDLNPDKVQDAYAIRCTPQIHGASRDAIGYVWGVVSREINAVTDNPLIFPEEDEAISGGNFHGQPVALAMDFLGIALAEYANVSERRLERLVNPALSEGLPAFLTKHGGVHSGFMIAQYAAASMVSESKIYAHPASVDSIPSSANQEDHVSMGTTAARKALMILDNSQKVLGIELFAGAQAAWLRGEDGLSPATRAVYDRIRQAIPPVDQDVVMHPLMVQADELVKAHAISQAAEAVCGELQ
;
A
#
# COMPACT_ATOMS: atom_id res chain seq x y z
N MET A 1 6.81 -12.56 17.41
CA MET A 1 8.18 -12.48 16.84
C MET A 1 8.21 -13.22 15.51
N ILE A 2 8.65 -12.55 14.46
CA ILE A 2 8.70 -13.07 13.09
C ILE A 2 10.16 -13.42 12.75
N TYR A 3 10.39 -14.64 12.27
CA TYR A 3 11.71 -15.07 11.80
C TYR A 3 11.80 -14.87 10.29
N ILE A 4 12.83 -14.12 9.83
CA ILE A 4 13.06 -13.87 8.41
C ILE A 4 14.15 -14.79 7.86
N ASN A 5 13.90 -15.36 6.69
CA ASN A 5 14.81 -16.28 5.98
C ASN A 5 14.94 -15.96 4.48
N GLY A 6 14.24 -14.91 4.01
CA GLY A 6 14.26 -14.46 2.63
C GLY A 6 13.28 -15.19 1.70
N ASN A 7 12.41 -16.09 2.19
CA ASN A 7 11.60 -16.98 1.33
C ASN A 7 10.10 -16.94 1.55
N ASP A 8 9.64 -16.76 2.79
CA ASP A 8 8.25 -17.06 3.19
C ASP A 8 7.56 -15.93 3.95
N LEU A 9 8.12 -14.72 3.88
CA LEU A 9 7.48 -13.54 4.45
C LEU A 9 6.16 -13.27 3.74
N THR A 10 5.09 -12.97 4.50
CA THR A 10 3.78 -12.61 3.97
C THR A 10 3.51 -11.12 4.09
N ILE A 11 2.56 -10.60 3.30
CA ILE A 11 2.15 -9.19 3.37
C ILE A 11 1.58 -8.88 4.76
N GLU A 12 0.80 -9.80 5.34
CA GLU A 12 0.23 -9.66 6.69
C GLU A 12 1.33 -9.53 7.76
N GLN A 13 2.43 -10.28 7.62
CA GLN A 13 3.58 -10.15 8.52
C GLN A 13 4.29 -8.81 8.34
N VAL A 14 4.41 -8.30 7.10
CA VAL A 14 4.94 -6.94 6.86
C VAL A 14 4.07 -5.90 7.57
N ILE A 15 2.75 -6.03 7.51
CA ILE A 15 1.82 -5.14 8.20
C ILE A 15 1.93 -5.27 9.73
N ALA A 16 2.05 -6.48 10.26
CA ALA A 16 2.23 -6.71 11.69
C ALA A 16 3.50 -6.02 12.24
N VAL A 17 4.63 -6.11 11.51
CA VAL A 17 5.87 -5.43 11.90
C VAL A 17 5.76 -3.91 11.73
N SER A 18 5.20 -3.45 10.61
CA SER A 18 5.21 -2.03 10.27
C SER A 18 4.19 -1.20 11.04
N ARG A 19 3.00 -1.76 11.33
CA ARG A 19 1.91 -1.04 12.00
C ARG A 19 1.71 -1.45 13.47
N GLN A 20 1.95 -2.71 13.82
CA GLN A 20 1.67 -3.24 15.15
C GLN A 20 2.94 -3.38 16.01
N GLY A 21 4.12 -3.14 15.43
CA GLY A 21 5.40 -3.20 16.16
C GLY A 21 5.87 -4.61 16.49
N GLU A 22 5.38 -5.64 15.77
CA GLU A 22 5.84 -7.01 15.94
C GLU A 22 7.36 -7.10 15.75
N THR A 23 8.04 -7.85 16.62
CA THR A 23 9.49 -7.98 16.60
C THR A 23 9.96 -8.99 15.58
N VAL A 24 11.20 -8.81 15.09
CA VAL A 24 11.80 -9.59 14.02
C VAL A 24 13.11 -10.23 14.51
N ALA A 25 13.41 -11.42 14.02
CA ALA A 25 14.69 -12.11 14.21
C ALA A 25 15.17 -12.74 12.89
N ILE A 26 16.49 -12.85 12.72
CA ILE A 26 17.07 -13.58 11.58
C ILE A 26 17.03 -15.07 11.92
N ALA A 27 16.50 -15.87 11.00
CA ALA A 27 16.47 -17.33 11.18
C ALA A 27 17.91 -17.92 11.23
N PRO A 28 18.17 -18.93 12.08
CA PRO A 28 19.53 -19.48 12.22
C PRO A 28 20.14 -19.94 10.89
N GLU A 29 19.36 -20.60 10.06
CA GLU A 29 19.77 -21.06 8.72
C GLU A 29 20.07 -19.91 7.75
N ALA A 30 19.37 -18.78 7.87
CA ALA A 30 19.68 -17.57 7.12
C ALA A 30 21.02 -16.97 7.56
N ALA A 31 21.29 -16.93 8.86
CA ALA A 31 22.57 -16.44 9.39
C ALA A 31 23.77 -17.24 8.85
N GLU A 32 23.63 -18.56 8.65
CA GLU A 32 24.66 -19.41 8.05
C GLU A 32 24.91 -19.04 6.59
N LYS A 33 23.85 -18.85 5.79
CA LYS A 33 23.96 -18.44 4.39
C LYS A 33 24.59 -17.05 4.24
N ILE A 34 24.24 -16.10 5.11
CA ILE A 34 24.84 -14.77 5.15
C ILE A 34 26.35 -14.86 5.40
N ARG A 35 26.78 -15.68 6.39
CA ARG A 35 28.20 -15.89 6.69
C ARG A 35 28.94 -16.52 5.51
N ALA A 36 28.34 -17.51 4.82
CA ALA A 36 28.93 -18.15 3.65
C ALA A 36 29.14 -17.15 2.49
N ALA A 37 28.13 -16.32 2.19
CA ALA A 37 28.25 -15.29 1.17
C ALA A 37 29.29 -14.22 1.55
N ARG A 38 29.37 -13.85 2.84
CA ARG A 38 30.41 -12.93 3.31
C ARG A 38 31.81 -13.51 3.16
N ALA A 39 32.00 -14.78 3.54
CA ALA A 39 33.31 -15.49 3.40
C ALA A 39 33.76 -15.55 1.93
N TYR A 40 32.82 -15.68 0.98
CA TYR A 40 33.12 -15.56 -0.45
C TYR A 40 33.70 -14.16 -0.79
N VAL A 41 33.05 -13.08 -0.36
CA VAL A 41 33.51 -11.71 -0.59
C VAL A 41 34.92 -11.51 -0.02
N ASP A 42 35.14 -11.91 1.23
CA ASP A 42 36.42 -11.73 1.91
C ASP A 42 37.55 -12.52 1.20
N ARG A 43 37.28 -13.72 0.70
CA ARG A 43 38.22 -14.51 -0.10
C ARG A 43 38.58 -13.81 -1.43
N LYS A 44 37.56 -13.33 -2.17
CA LYS A 44 37.78 -12.63 -3.46
C LYS A 44 38.55 -11.32 -3.27
N LEU A 45 38.38 -10.62 -2.16
CA LEU A 45 39.17 -9.45 -1.80
C LEU A 45 40.66 -9.83 -1.54
N ALA A 46 40.90 -10.90 -0.75
CA ALA A 46 42.25 -11.40 -0.46
C ALA A 46 42.98 -11.85 -1.74
N ASP A 47 42.27 -12.46 -2.68
CA ASP A 47 42.77 -12.88 -3.99
C ASP A 47 42.96 -11.74 -4.98
N LYS A 48 42.59 -10.49 -4.64
CA LYS A 48 42.60 -9.30 -5.51
C LYS A 48 41.86 -9.51 -6.84
N ALA A 49 40.79 -10.31 -6.82
CA ALA A 49 39.95 -10.57 -7.98
C ALA A 49 39.21 -9.31 -8.42
N VAL A 50 39.11 -9.07 -9.72
CA VAL A 50 38.29 -7.97 -10.26
C VAL A 50 36.84 -8.43 -10.30
N VAL A 51 36.03 -7.91 -9.38
CA VAL A 51 34.59 -8.21 -9.29
C VAL A 51 33.83 -6.90 -9.17
N TYR A 52 32.81 -6.72 -10.03
CA TYR A 52 31.97 -5.53 -10.04
C TYR A 52 31.38 -5.22 -8.64
N GLY A 53 31.55 -3.98 -8.22
CA GLY A 53 31.01 -3.50 -6.95
C GLY A 53 31.71 -4.05 -5.68
N LEU A 54 32.72 -4.91 -5.83
CA LEU A 54 33.63 -5.36 -4.76
C LEU A 54 34.96 -4.60 -4.79
N THR A 55 35.64 -4.66 -5.96
CA THR A 55 36.96 -4.09 -6.19
C THR A 55 36.97 -3.06 -7.32
N THR A 56 35.79 -2.67 -7.81
CA THR A 56 35.60 -1.61 -8.81
C THR A 56 34.67 -0.53 -8.31
N GLY A 57 34.67 0.63 -8.98
CA GLY A 57 33.63 1.64 -8.81
C GLY A 57 32.25 1.16 -9.30
N PHE A 58 31.24 2.02 -9.20
CA PHE A 58 29.85 1.71 -9.51
C PHE A 58 29.39 2.38 -10.82
N GLY A 59 28.34 1.82 -11.45
CA GLY A 59 27.73 2.38 -12.65
C GLY A 59 28.77 2.65 -13.77
N LYS A 60 28.88 3.89 -14.21
CA LYS A 60 29.86 4.31 -15.24
C LYS A 60 31.31 4.05 -14.83
N PHE A 61 31.62 3.96 -13.54
CA PHE A 61 32.97 3.70 -13.03
C PHE A 61 33.24 2.20 -12.77
N SER A 62 32.42 1.31 -13.29
CA SER A 62 32.55 -0.16 -13.13
C SER A 62 33.90 -0.74 -13.61
N THR A 63 34.62 -0.02 -14.46
CA THR A 63 35.97 -0.41 -14.99
C THR A 63 37.13 0.22 -14.21
N VAL A 64 36.85 1.06 -13.22
CA VAL A 64 37.86 1.72 -12.39
C VAL A 64 38.16 0.86 -11.17
N PHE A 65 39.39 0.34 -11.08
CA PHE A 65 39.84 -0.43 -9.92
C PHE A 65 40.02 0.48 -8.70
N VAL A 66 39.57 0.02 -7.53
CA VAL A 66 39.68 0.71 -6.25
C VAL A 66 40.60 -0.08 -5.31
N PRO A 67 41.68 0.54 -4.81
CA PRO A 67 42.57 -0.09 -3.83
C PRO A 67 41.86 -0.48 -2.55
N GLU A 68 42.34 -1.53 -1.87
CA GLU A 68 41.74 -2.04 -0.63
C GLU A 68 41.66 -0.97 0.47
N GLU A 69 42.67 -0.15 0.61
CA GLU A 69 42.74 0.98 1.56
C GLU A 69 41.68 2.07 1.35
N GLU A 70 41.16 2.20 0.11
CA GLU A 70 40.11 3.18 -0.23
C GLU A 70 38.69 2.55 -0.20
N THR A 71 38.57 1.25 0.00
CA THR A 71 37.29 0.54 -0.09
C THR A 71 36.26 1.05 0.94
N ALA A 72 36.67 1.26 2.20
CA ALA A 72 35.75 1.78 3.23
C ALA A 72 35.28 3.20 2.90
N GLN A 73 36.17 4.04 2.37
CA GLN A 73 35.85 5.39 1.92
C GLN A 73 34.88 5.36 0.73
N LEU A 74 35.10 4.44 -0.22
CA LEU A 74 34.19 4.24 -1.36
C LEU A 74 32.78 3.89 -0.91
N GLN A 75 32.64 2.91 0.02
CA GLN A 75 31.33 2.50 0.54
C GLN A 75 30.60 3.65 1.25
N ARG A 76 31.32 4.43 2.09
CA ARG A 76 30.76 5.61 2.73
C ARG A 76 30.35 6.69 1.72
N ASN A 77 31.22 7.01 0.76
CA ASN A 77 30.97 8.02 -0.27
C ASN A 77 29.78 7.65 -1.15
N LEU A 78 29.57 6.37 -1.44
CA LEU A 78 28.39 5.87 -2.14
C LEU A 78 27.12 6.30 -1.39
N ILE A 79 27.02 6.01 -0.10
CA ILE A 79 25.84 6.36 0.72
C ILE A 79 25.62 7.87 0.74
N ILE A 80 26.64 8.65 1.06
CA ILE A 80 26.53 10.10 1.19
C ILE A 80 26.10 10.76 -0.13
N SER A 81 26.72 10.36 -1.25
CA SER A 81 26.42 10.96 -2.55
C SER A 81 25.04 10.55 -3.12
N HIS A 82 24.48 9.43 -2.66
CA HIS A 82 23.19 8.93 -3.09
C HIS A 82 22.03 9.36 -2.16
N ALA A 83 22.31 9.87 -0.96
CA ALA A 83 21.31 10.41 -0.07
C ALA A 83 20.87 11.83 -0.49
N CYS A 84 20.20 11.90 -1.64
CA CYS A 84 19.80 13.15 -2.30
C CYS A 84 18.26 13.25 -2.51
N GLY A 85 17.49 12.55 -1.68
CA GLY A 85 16.03 12.59 -1.70
C GLY A 85 15.47 13.96 -1.35
N MET A 86 14.26 14.25 -1.83
CA MET A 86 13.55 15.52 -1.66
C MET A 86 12.08 15.26 -1.28
N GLY A 87 11.41 16.29 -0.79
CA GLY A 87 9.99 16.25 -0.42
C GLY A 87 9.77 15.92 1.05
N GLU A 88 8.53 15.59 1.39
CA GLU A 88 8.16 15.26 2.77
C GLU A 88 8.71 13.89 3.18
N PRO A 89 8.90 13.64 4.48
CA PRO A 89 9.26 12.33 4.98
C PRO A 89 8.21 11.27 4.64
N LEU A 90 8.67 10.07 4.29
CA LEU A 90 7.79 8.90 4.20
C LEU A 90 7.19 8.57 5.57
N ASP A 91 5.96 8.08 5.56
CA ASP A 91 5.28 7.58 6.77
C ASP A 91 6.12 6.49 7.46
N THR A 92 6.18 6.53 8.79
CA THR A 92 6.94 5.57 9.61
C THR A 92 6.56 4.12 9.30
N ARG A 93 5.29 3.83 8.95
CA ARG A 93 4.86 2.47 8.54
C ARG A 93 5.57 2.00 7.27
N VAL A 94 5.78 2.90 6.31
CA VAL A 94 6.53 2.61 5.07
C VAL A 94 8.01 2.38 5.39
N VAL A 95 8.60 3.24 6.22
CA VAL A 95 10.02 3.12 6.62
C VAL A 95 10.28 1.80 7.34
N ARG A 96 9.45 1.41 8.30
CA ARG A 96 9.56 0.13 9.03
C ARG A 96 9.40 -1.06 8.08
N ALA A 97 8.45 -1.01 7.16
CA ALA A 97 8.29 -2.03 6.13
C ALA A 97 9.52 -2.13 5.22
N ALA A 98 10.09 -0.99 4.78
CA ALA A 98 11.30 -0.99 3.96
C ALA A 98 12.53 -1.58 4.68
N MET A 99 12.71 -1.26 5.97
CA MET A 99 13.75 -1.87 6.81
C MET A 99 13.59 -3.40 6.89
N LEU A 100 12.37 -3.88 7.15
CA LEU A 100 12.06 -5.32 7.17
C LEU A 100 12.36 -5.98 5.82
N LEU A 101 11.88 -5.39 4.74
CA LEU A 101 12.06 -5.93 3.39
C LEU A 101 13.54 -5.94 2.97
N ARG A 102 14.33 -4.92 3.37
CA ARG A 102 15.77 -4.95 3.16
C ARG A 102 16.42 -6.09 3.93
N LEU A 103 16.08 -6.27 5.20
CA LEU A 103 16.56 -7.38 6.02
C LEU A 103 16.17 -8.74 5.40
N ASN A 104 14.92 -8.89 4.94
CA ASN A 104 14.46 -10.14 4.35
C ASN A 104 15.19 -10.49 3.04
N ALA A 105 15.40 -9.51 2.16
CA ALA A 105 16.18 -9.72 0.93
C ALA A 105 17.63 -10.14 1.22
N LEU A 106 18.26 -9.53 2.23
CA LEU A 106 19.61 -9.85 2.66
C LEU A 106 19.71 -11.22 3.36
N ALA A 107 18.63 -11.63 4.06
CA ALA A 107 18.56 -12.92 4.75
C ALA A 107 18.65 -14.13 3.80
N ARG A 108 18.44 -13.92 2.51
CA ARG A 108 18.62 -14.96 1.48
C ARG A 108 20.08 -15.43 1.36
N GLY A 109 21.05 -14.58 1.74
CA GLY A 109 22.47 -14.92 1.71
C GLY A 109 23.13 -14.75 0.34
N ASN A 110 22.61 -13.90 -0.56
CA ASN A 110 23.17 -13.68 -1.90
C ASN A 110 23.83 -12.30 -2.08
N SER A 111 23.95 -11.49 -1.01
CA SER A 111 24.43 -10.09 -1.12
C SER A 111 25.84 -9.86 -0.57
N GLY A 112 26.41 -10.80 0.19
CA GLY A 112 27.77 -10.71 0.72
C GLY A 112 27.96 -9.67 1.83
N ILE A 113 26.88 -9.31 2.52
CA ILE A 113 26.90 -8.42 3.69
C ILE A 113 27.35 -9.16 4.94
N ARG A 114 27.97 -8.45 5.91
CA ARG A 114 28.26 -9.01 7.23
C ARG A 114 26.97 -9.18 8.06
N LEU A 115 26.91 -10.26 8.82
CA LEU A 115 25.77 -10.49 9.73
C LEU A 115 25.64 -9.35 10.76
N SER A 116 26.75 -8.82 11.29
CA SER A 116 26.75 -7.69 12.23
C SER A 116 26.13 -6.41 11.66
N THR A 117 26.31 -6.14 10.37
CA THR A 117 25.68 -5.01 9.68
C THR A 117 24.17 -5.18 9.60
N MET A 118 23.70 -6.41 9.30
CA MET A 118 22.26 -6.71 9.34
C MET A 118 21.69 -6.62 10.76
N GLU A 119 22.43 -7.08 11.77
CA GLU A 119 22.02 -7.00 13.18
C GLU A 119 21.83 -5.55 13.64
N THR A 120 22.64 -4.61 13.14
CA THR A 120 22.43 -3.17 13.40
C THR A 120 21.09 -2.68 12.83
N LEU A 121 20.80 -2.98 11.57
CA LEU A 121 19.50 -2.61 10.95
C LEU A 121 18.33 -3.30 11.67
N LEU A 122 18.49 -4.56 12.07
CA LEU A 122 17.50 -5.30 12.85
C LEU A 122 17.24 -4.65 14.22
N GLN A 123 18.30 -4.23 14.92
CA GLN A 123 18.15 -3.53 16.18
C GLN A 123 17.44 -2.18 16.01
N MET A 124 17.76 -1.42 14.96
CA MET A 124 17.04 -0.18 14.65
C MET A 124 15.54 -0.44 14.48
N LEU A 125 15.16 -1.44 13.69
CA LEU A 125 13.75 -1.82 13.47
C LEU A 125 13.05 -2.20 14.78
N ASN A 126 13.66 -3.09 15.57
CA ASN A 126 13.07 -3.61 16.80
C ASN A 126 13.05 -2.62 17.96
N ARG A 127 13.99 -1.66 18.01
CA ARG A 127 14.07 -0.64 19.06
C ARG A 127 13.40 0.68 18.65
N GLY A 128 12.84 0.76 17.43
CA GLY A 128 12.06 1.91 16.97
C GLY A 128 12.90 3.13 16.58
N VAL A 129 14.10 2.92 16.03
CA VAL A 129 14.86 3.99 15.36
C VAL A 129 14.45 4.03 13.90
N HIS A 130 13.71 5.05 13.50
CA HIS A 130 13.13 5.17 12.17
C HIS A 130 13.84 6.26 11.37
N PRO A 131 14.68 5.92 10.37
CA PRO A 131 15.32 6.90 9.50
C PRO A 131 14.32 7.86 8.84
N ILE A 132 14.66 9.14 8.77
CA ILE A 132 13.88 10.11 7.99
C ILE A 132 14.27 9.98 6.52
N ILE A 133 13.30 9.54 5.71
CA ILE A 133 13.50 9.24 4.29
C ILE A 133 12.57 10.15 3.47
N PRO A 134 13.12 11.08 2.67
CA PRO A 134 12.31 11.90 1.77
C PRO A 134 11.59 11.06 0.69
N GLU A 135 10.36 11.44 0.35
CA GLU A 135 9.48 10.65 -0.51
C GLU A 135 9.84 10.63 -2.00
N LYS A 136 10.69 11.55 -2.47
CA LYS A 136 11.07 11.72 -3.88
C LYS A 136 12.56 11.52 -4.08
N GLY A 137 12.94 10.93 -5.23
CA GLY A 137 14.35 10.74 -5.61
C GLY A 137 14.65 9.37 -6.22
N SER A 138 13.72 8.42 -6.19
CA SER A 138 13.88 7.14 -6.85
C SER A 138 13.33 7.16 -8.28
N LEU A 139 14.13 6.71 -9.24
CA LEU A 139 13.72 6.42 -10.62
C LEU A 139 13.31 4.95 -10.80
N GLY A 140 13.71 4.07 -9.88
CA GLY A 140 13.48 2.64 -9.98
C GLY A 140 14.30 1.93 -11.07
N ALA A 141 15.44 2.51 -11.45
CA ALA A 141 16.40 1.92 -12.39
C ALA A 141 17.25 0.85 -11.71
N SER A 142 18.10 1.26 -10.74
CA SER A 142 18.80 0.36 -9.81
C SER A 142 18.01 0.17 -8.52
N GLY A 143 16.69 0.13 -8.59
CA GLY A 143 15.81 0.17 -7.46
C GLY A 143 15.73 1.55 -6.81
N ASP A 144 15.67 1.58 -5.49
CA ASP A 144 15.38 2.75 -4.66
C ASP A 144 16.66 3.36 -4.04
N LEU A 145 17.71 3.63 -4.86
CA LEU A 145 19.03 4.04 -4.38
C LEU A 145 19.00 5.21 -3.40
N ALA A 146 18.39 6.34 -3.80
CA ALA A 146 18.38 7.55 -2.98
C ALA A 146 17.62 7.36 -1.65
N PRO A 147 16.37 6.87 -1.62
CA PRO A 147 15.67 6.69 -0.35
C PRO A 147 16.32 5.62 0.55
N LEU A 148 16.84 4.51 0.00
CA LEU A 148 17.58 3.52 0.79
C LEU A 148 18.89 4.09 1.34
N SER A 149 19.55 5.02 0.64
CA SER A 149 20.74 5.69 1.17
C SER A 149 20.43 6.54 2.40
N HIS A 150 19.28 7.23 2.44
CA HIS A 150 18.83 7.92 3.67
C HIS A 150 18.63 6.96 4.85
N MET A 151 18.12 5.75 4.59
CA MET A 151 18.03 4.72 5.62
C MET A 151 19.40 4.34 6.19
N VAL A 152 20.40 4.16 5.31
CA VAL A 152 21.74 3.74 5.69
C VAL A 152 22.54 4.84 6.38
N LEU A 153 22.30 6.12 6.06
CA LEU A 153 22.96 7.25 6.76
C LEU A 153 22.86 7.12 8.28
N VAL A 154 21.71 6.72 8.79
CA VAL A 154 21.47 6.58 10.24
C VAL A 154 22.33 5.47 10.83
N MET A 155 22.56 4.38 10.11
CA MET A 155 23.48 3.31 10.53
C MET A 155 24.92 3.81 10.68
N LEU A 156 25.31 4.81 9.88
CA LEU A 156 26.63 5.47 9.95
C LEU A 156 26.70 6.57 11.04
N GLY A 157 25.58 6.85 11.69
CA GLY A 157 25.45 7.95 12.64
C GLY A 157 25.29 9.33 11.99
N GLU A 158 24.83 9.36 10.73
CA GLU A 158 24.56 10.57 9.96
C GLU A 158 23.06 10.68 9.68
N GLY A 159 22.64 11.74 8.97
CA GLY A 159 21.22 11.97 8.67
C GLY A 159 20.38 12.19 9.92
N GLU A 160 19.08 11.96 9.80
CA GLU A 160 18.11 12.15 10.87
C GLU A 160 17.26 10.88 11.05
N ALA A 161 16.79 10.68 12.28
CA ALA A 161 15.86 9.60 12.61
C ALA A 161 14.80 10.07 13.61
N GLU A 162 13.62 9.47 13.52
CA GLU A 162 12.62 9.52 14.57
C GLU A 162 12.95 8.44 15.61
N TYR A 163 12.99 8.83 16.87
CA TYR A 163 13.06 7.93 18.02
C TYR A 163 12.15 8.43 19.13
N GLN A 164 11.25 7.57 19.61
CA GLN A 164 10.24 7.89 20.63
C GLN A 164 9.42 9.16 20.30
N GLY A 165 9.00 9.30 19.04
CA GLY A 165 8.19 10.40 18.55
C GLY A 165 8.95 11.74 18.36
N ARG A 166 10.27 11.72 18.41
CA ARG A 166 11.12 12.92 18.20
C ARG A 166 12.09 12.70 17.05
N VAL A 167 12.16 13.65 16.15
CA VAL A 167 13.18 13.69 15.10
C VAL A 167 14.46 14.28 15.69
N MET A 168 15.60 13.62 15.48
CA MET A 168 16.90 14.00 15.97
C MET A 168 18.03 13.52 15.05
N PRO A 169 19.28 14.03 15.18
CA PRO A 169 20.40 13.50 14.43
C PRO A 169 20.59 11.99 14.60
N GLY A 170 20.91 11.29 13.51
CA GLY A 170 21.02 9.83 13.49
C GLY A 170 21.91 9.26 14.59
N ARG A 171 23.06 9.90 14.85
CA ARG A 171 23.99 9.49 15.94
C ARG A 171 23.34 9.56 17.32
N GLU A 172 22.54 10.59 17.57
CA GLU A 172 21.84 10.76 18.85
C GLU A 172 20.73 9.72 19.00
N ALA A 173 19.97 9.46 17.95
CA ALA A 173 18.92 8.44 17.95
C ALA A 173 19.49 7.03 18.19
N MET A 174 20.58 6.68 17.51
CA MET A 174 21.29 5.41 17.70
C MET A 174 21.81 5.26 19.13
N ALA A 175 22.50 6.27 19.66
CA ALA A 175 23.01 6.28 21.03
C ALA A 175 21.89 6.17 22.07
N ALA A 176 20.79 6.94 21.90
CA ALA A 176 19.63 6.90 22.80
C ALA A 176 18.94 5.52 22.80
N ALA A 177 18.97 4.81 21.67
CA ALA A 177 18.46 3.46 21.53
C ALA A 177 19.49 2.38 22.01
N GLY A 178 20.71 2.76 22.39
CA GLY A 178 21.76 1.84 22.78
C GLY A 178 22.28 0.99 21.61
N ILE A 179 22.35 1.56 20.40
CA ILE A 179 22.83 0.91 19.19
C ILE A 179 24.11 1.59 18.72
N ASP A 180 25.17 0.80 18.50
CA ASP A 180 26.42 1.30 17.97
C ASP A 180 26.29 1.62 16.46
N THR A 181 26.91 2.73 16.02
CA THR A 181 27.06 3.04 14.60
C THR A 181 28.11 2.15 13.96
N ILE A 182 28.01 1.93 12.65
CA ILE A 182 28.88 1.02 11.92
C ILE A 182 29.78 1.74 10.91
N GLN A 183 30.82 1.04 10.49
CA GLN A 183 31.58 1.33 9.27
C GLN A 183 31.32 0.23 8.25
N LEU A 184 31.05 0.63 7.00
CA LEU A 184 30.77 -0.31 5.92
C LEU A 184 32.05 -0.96 5.40
N ALA A 185 31.99 -2.25 5.18
CA ALA A 185 33.02 -3.02 4.47
C ALA A 185 32.67 -3.14 2.97
N ALA A 186 33.59 -3.68 2.18
CA ALA A 186 33.37 -3.94 0.75
C ALA A 186 32.04 -4.62 0.47
N LYS A 187 31.36 -4.22 -0.62
CA LYS A 187 30.02 -4.66 -1.05
C LYS A 187 28.84 -4.13 -0.19
N GLU A 188 29.03 -3.76 1.06
CA GLU A 188 27.92 -3.48 1.99
C GLU A 188 27.15 -2.22 1.62
N GLY A 189 27.82 -1.18 1.12
CA GLY A 189 27.12 0.03 0.66
C GLY A 189 26.10 -0.31 -0.41
N LEU A 190 26.51 -1.00 -1.47
CA LEU A 190 25.60 -1.40 -2.55
C LEU A 190 24.55 -2.41 -2.07
N ALA A 191 24.93 -3.41 -1.28
CA ALA A 191 23.99 -4.39 -0.72
C ALA A 191 22.87 -3.76 0.14
N LEU A 192 23.09 -2.61 0.73
CA LEU A 192 22.10 -1.92 1.55
C LEU A 192 21.17 -1.01 0.76
N ILE A 193 21.58 -0.52 -0.42
CA ILE A 193 20.80 0.48 -1.18
C ILE A 193 20.28 0.00 -2.53
N ASN A 194 20.82 -1.11 -3.06
CA ASN A 194 20.42 -1.63 -4.37
C ASN A 194 19.21 -2.56 -4.22
N GLY A 195 18.05 -2.14 -4.72
CA GLY A 195 16.80 -2.92 -4.66
C GLY A 195 15.54 -2.11 -4.54
N THR A 196 14.40 -2.80 -4.50
CA THR A 196 13.04 -2.27 -4.67
C THR A 196 12.28 -2.06 -3.35
N GLN A 197 12.97 -1.99 -2.21
CA GLN A 197 12.33 -2.11 -0.89
C GLN A 197 11.40 -0.94 -0.54
N ILE A 198 11.68 0.27 -1.00
CA ILE A 198 10.81 1.43 -0.73
C ILE A 198 9.51 1.32 -1.52
N MET A 199 9.59 1.11 -2.84
CA MET A 199 8.38 0.94 -3.67
C MET A 199 7.56 -0.27 -3.23
N THR A 200 8.20 -1.36 -2.81
CA THR A 200 7.54 -2.58 -2.32
C THR A 200 6.93 -2.36 -0.93
N ALA A 201 7.56 -1.58 -0.05
CA ALA A 201 6.99 -1.21 1.24
C ALA A 201 5.71 -0.40 1.07
N ILE A 202 5.70 0.59 0.18
CA ILE A 202 4.49 1.35 -0.19
C ILE A 202 3.43 0.41 -0.78
N ALA A 203 3.84 -0.51 -1.66
CA ALA A 203 2.94 -1.48 -2.28
C ALA A 203 2.27 -2.41 -1.26
N CYS A 204 3.00 -2.89 -0.23
CA CYS A 204 2.44 -3.69 0.85
C CYS A 204 1.34 -2.94 1.60
N GLN A 205 1.59 -1.68 1.98
CA GLN A 205 0.61 -0.85 2.66
C GLN A 205 -0.65 -0.66 1.79
N ALA A 206 -0.44 -0.30 0.52
CA ALA A 206 -1.53 -0.02 -0.40
C ALA A 206 -2.39 -1.24 -0.73
N VAL A 207 -1.78 -2.40 -1.05
CA VAL A 207 -2.53 -3.59 -1.46
C VAL A 207 -3.26 -4.26 -0.29
N TYR A 208 -2.70 -4.16 0.93
CA TYR A 208 -3.36 -4.64 2.14
C TYR A 208 -4.66 -3.89 2.41
N ASP A 209 -4.61 -2.55 2.41
CA ASP A 209 -5.78 -1.72 2.63
C ASP A 209 -6.76 -1.78 1.44
N ALA A 210 -6.27 -1.98 0.20
CA ALA A 210 -7.10 -2.16 -0.98
C ALA A 210 -8.02 -3.39 -0.90
N ARG A 211 -7.60 -4.47 -0.25
CA ARG A 211 -8.45 -5.65 -0.03
C ARG A 211 -9.62 -5.35 0.90
N ASP A 212 -9.38 -4.60 1.97
CA ASP A 212 -10.45 -4.17 2.86
C ASP A 212 -11.36 -3.12 2.19
N LEU A 213 -10.78 -2.21 1.42
CA LEU A 213 -11.54 -1.22 0.65
C LEU A 213 -12.53 -1.89 -0.31
N ALA A 214 -12.14 -3.00 -0.94
CA ALA A 214 -13.03 -3.77 -1.82
C ALA A 214 -14.25 -4.33 -1.06
N LYS A 215 -14.07 -4.83 0.16
CA LYS A 215 -15.16 -5.25 1.05
C LYS A 215 -16.04 -4.06 1.46
N THR A 216 -15.41 -2.98 1.86
CA THR A 216 -16.08 -1.72 2.24
C THR A 216 -16.91 -1.14 1.10
N ALA A 217 -16.42 -1.22 -0.15
CA ALA A 217 -17.16 -0.80 -1.34
C ALA A 217 -18.43 -1.63 -1.56
N ASP A 218 -18.37 -2.95 -1.37
CA ASP A 218 -19.54 -3.83 -1.46
C ASP A 218 -20.57 -3.49 -0.37
N ILE A 219 -20.11 -3.17 0.86
CA ILE A 219 -20.96 -2.76 1.98
C ILE A 219 -21.65 -1.42 1.69
N ALA A 220 -20.90 -0.43 1.20
CA ALA A 220 -21.46 0.88 0.81
C ALA A 220 -22.51 0.73 -0.29
N ALA A 221 -22.23 -0.09 -1.31
CA ALA A 221 -23.18 -0.41 -2.37
C ALA A 221 -24.44 -1.10 -1.83
N ALA A 222 -24.32 -2.03 -0.87
CA ALA A 222 -25.47 -2.70 -0.26
C ALA A 222 -26.33 -1.72 0.57
N MET A 223 -25.72 -0.79 1.33
CA MET A 223 -26.44 0.25 2.05
C MET A 223 -27.18 1.18 1.09
N THR A 224 -26.52 1.66 0.05
CA THR A 224 -27.12 2.52 -0.98
C THR A 224 -28.23 1.78 -1.73
N CYS A 225 -28.04 0.51 -2.07
CA CYS A 225 -29.05 -0.34 -2.71
C CYS A 225 -30.34 -0.40 -1.88
N GLN A 226 -30.25 -0.59 -0.59
CA GLN A 226 -31.41 -0.60 0.31
C GLN A 226 -32.07 0.77 0.40
N ALA A 227 -31.28 1.84 0.56
CA ALA A 227 -31.83 3.21 0.62
C ALA A 227 -32.57 3.62 -0.68
N LEU A 228 -32.21 3.03 -1.82
CA LEU A 228 -32.82 3.26 -3.13
C LEU A 228 -33.85 2.16 -3.53
N HIS A 229 -34.31 1.34 -2.59
CA HIS A 229 -35.25 0.23 -2.88
C HIS A 229 -34.78 -0.66 -4.04
N GLY A 230 -33.50 -1.05 -4.02
CA GLY A 230 -32.84 -1.78 -5.10
C GLY A 230 -33.36 -3.21 -5.27
N ILE A 231 -33.15 -3.74 -6.48
CA ILE A 231 -33.61 -5.07 -6.90
C ILE A 231 -32.47 -6.09 -6.74
N ARG A 232 -32.58 -6.96 -5.72
CA ARG A 232 -31.59 -8.01 -5.39
C ARG A 232 -31.42 -9.06 -6.47
N LYS A 233 -32.42 -9.23 -7.32
CA LYS A 233 -32.41 -10.23 -8.41
C LYS A 233 -31.26 -10.02 -9.41
N ALA A 234 -30.73 -8.80 -9.50
CA ALA A 234 -29.54 -8.50 -10.31
C ALA A 234 -28.28 -9.24 -9.81
N PHE A 235 -28.25 -9.71 -8.56
CA PHE A 235 -27.14 -10.42 -7.92
C PHE A 235 -27.32 -11.95 -7.89
N ASP A 236 -28.29 -12.48 -8.63
CA ASP A 236 -28.56 -13.93 -8.71
C ASP A 236 -27.32 -14.68 -9.25
N PRO A 237 -26.88 -15.77 -8.57
CA PRO A 237 -25.67 -16.52 -8.95
C PRO A 237 -25.63 -16.97 -10.41
N LYS A 238 -26.77 -17.28 -10.99
CA LYS A 238 -26.89 -17.74 -12.39
C LYS A 238 -26.37 -16.69 -13.38
N VAL A 239 -26.65 -15.40 -13.11
CA VAL A 239 -26.19 -14.29 -13.98
C VAL A 239 -24.66 -14.23 -14.00
N HIS A 240 -24.02 -14.34 -12.84
CA HIS A 240 -22.58 -14.15 -12.69
C HIS A 240 -21.80 -15.40 -13.12
N ALA A 241 -22.34 -16.60 -12.89
CA ALA A 241 -21.76 -17.85 -13.36
C ALA A 241 -21.67 -17.92 -14.89
N LEU A 242 -22.66 -17.39 -15.62
CA LEU A 242 -22.66 -17.38 -17.08
C LEU A 242 -21.54 -16.49 -17.67
N ARG A 243 -21.07 -15.50 -16.94
CA ARG A 243 -19.95 -14.64 -17.39
C ARG A 243 -18.59 -15.15 -16.93
N GLY A 244 -18.53 -15.83 -15.77
CA GLY A 244 -17.36 -16.57 -15.29
C GLY A 244 -16.20 -15.72 -14.77
N GLN A 245 -16.35 -14.39 -14.55
CA GLN A 245 -15.31 -13.54 -13.96
C GLN A 245 -15.27 -13.73 -12.44
N PRO A 246 -14.13 -14.16 -11.85
CA PRO A 246 -14.07 -14.53 -10.44
C PRO A 246 -14.47 -13.40 -9.49
N GLY A 247 -13.90 -12.21 -9.64
CA GLY A 247 -14.23 -11.07 -8.80
C GLY A 247 -15.69 -10.62 -8.89
N GLN A 248 -16.32 -10.77 -10.08
CA GLN A 248 -17.74 -10.50 -10.26
C GLN A 248 -18.62 -11.49 -9.48
N ILE A 249 -18.26 -12.77 -9.50
CA ILE A 249 -18.97 -13.84 -8.75
C ILE A 249 -18.87 -13.55 -7.25
N THR A 250 -17.67 -13.25 -6.77
CA THR A 250 -17.37 -12.91 -5.37
C THR A 250 -18.17 -11.68 -4.91
N THR A 251 -18.12 -10.59 -5.66
CA THR A 251 -18.87 -9.36 -5.32
C THR A 251 -20.38 -9.62 -5.26
N ALA A 252 -20.93 -10.39 -6.21
CA ALA A 252 -22.36 -10.74 -6.20
C ALA A 252 -22.73 -11.59 -4.98
N GLU A 253 -21.85 -12.48 -4.54
CA GLU A 253 -22.03 -13.27 -3.32
C GLU A 253 -22.01 -12.39 -2.08
N ASN A 254 -21.03 -11.49 -1.95
CA ASN A 254 -20.96 -10.51 -0.87
C ASN A 254 -22.26 -9.70 -0.78
N LEU A 255 -22.73 -9.16 -1.91
CA LEU A 255 -23.97 -8.37 -1.95
C LEU A 255 -25.21 -9.18 -1.52
N ARG A 256 -25.33 -10.46 -1.92
CA ARG A 256 -26.44 -11.31 -1.47
C ARG A 256 -26.40 -11.51 0.04
N ARG A 257 -25.24 -11.80 0.62
CA ARG A 257 -25.05 -11.97 2.07
C ARG A 257 -25.33 -10.67 2.82
N LEU A 258 -24.84 -9.54 2.31
CA LEU A 258 -25.06 -8.22 2.89
C LEU A 258 -26.54 -7.79 2.85
N LEU A 259 -27.33 -8.22 1.87
CA LEU A 259 -28.73 -7.85 1.69
C LEU A 259 -29.71 -8.90 2.23
N GLU A 260 -29.25 -10.01 2.77
CA GLU A 260 -30.10 -11.06 3.33
C GLU A 260 -30.93 -10.52 4.50
N GLY A 261 -32.24 -10.78 4.46
CA GLY A 261 -33.18 -10.30 5.47
C GLY A 261 -33.57 -8.81 5.36
N SER A 262 -33.16 -8.10 4.29
CA SER A 262 -33.55 -6.71 4.08
C SER A 262 -35.03 -6.55 3.76
N GLY A 263 -35.69 -5.63 4.44
CA GLY A 263 -37.05 -5.15 4.11
C GLY A 263 -37.06 -3.95 3.17
N LEU A 264 -35.89 -3.36 2.87
CA LEU A 264 -35.74 -2.19 1.98
C LEU A 264 -35.28 -2.52 0.57
N SER A 265 -34.84 -3.76 0.31
CA SER A 265 -34.47 -4.23 -1.03
C SER A 265 -35.33 -5.42 -1.42
N PHE A 266 -35.64 -5.59 -2.70
CA PHE A 266 -36.70 -6.49 -3.18
C PHE A 266 -36.13 -7.44 -4.27
N ASP A 267 -36.75 -8.63 -4.44
CA ASP A 267 -36.45 -9.49 -5.58
C ASP A 267 -37.11 -8.93 -6.86
N LEU A 268 -38.29 -8.37 -6.70
CA LEU A 268 -39.03 -7.64 -7.74
C LEU A 268 -39.55 -6.34 -7.12
N ASN A 269 -39.41 -5.25 -7.83
CA ASN A 269 -39.95 -3.95 -7.43
C ASN A 269 -41.12 -3.60 -8.36
N PRO A 270 -42.35 -3.37 -7.85
CA PRO A 270 -43.49 -3.07 -8.70
C PRO A 270 -43.39 -1.71 -9.42
N ASP A 271 -42.60 -0.79 -8.88
CA ASP A 271 -42.46 0.58 -9.37
C ASP A 271 -41.35 0.75 -10.42
N LYS A 272 -40.46 -0.23 -10.55
CA LYS A 272 -39.35 -0.21 -11.51
C LYS A 272 -38.92 -1.61 -11.98
N VAL A 273 -38.57 -1.71 -13.26
CA VAL A 273 -38.13 -2.98 -13.87
C VAL A 273 -36.68 -3.32 -13.53
N GLN A 274 -35.83 -2.30 -13.38
CA GLN A 274 -34.38 -2.46 -13.15
C GLN A 274 -33.77 -1.22 -12.49
N ASP A 275 -32.67 -1.43 -11.76
CA ASP A 275 -31.88 -0.34 -11.20
C ASP A 275 -30.93 0.28 -12.24
N ALA A 276 -30.44 1.48 -11.90
CA ALA A 276 -29.32 2.10 -12.62
C ALA A 276 -28.04 1.25 -12.52
N TYR A 277 -27.12 1.48 -13.44
CA TYR A 277 -25.88 0.69 -13.54
C TYR A 277 -25.01 0.77 -12.28
N ALA A 278 -24.94 1.93 -11.62
CA ALA A 278 -24.19 2.08 -10.37
C ALA A 278 -24.68 1.17 -9.23
N ILE A 279 -25.88 0.59 -9.35
CA ILE A 279 -26.45 -0.40 -8.42
C ILE A 279 -26.39 -1.79 -9.04
N ARG A 280 -27.10 -2.05 -10.17
CA ARG A 280 -27.22 -3.42 -10.70
C ARG A 280 -25.96 -3.98 -11.33
N CYS A 281 -25.03 -3.11 -11.79
CA CYS A 281 -23.73 -3.52 -12.32
C CYS A 281 -22.59 -3.46 -11.29
N THR A 282 -22.89 -3.28 -10.01
CA THR A 282 -21.89 -3.33 -8.93
C THR A 282 -21.01 -4.58 -9.02
N PRO A 283 -21.54 -5.82 -9.23
CA PRO A 283 -20.69 -7.00 -9.34
C PRO A 283 -19.68 -6.94 -10.49
N GLN A 284 -20.08 -6.38 -11.64
CA GLN A 284 -19.23 -6.24 -12.80
C GLN A 284 -18.12 -5.22 -12.61
N ILE A 285 -18.43 -4.10 -11.94
CA ILE A 285 -17.52 -2.97 -11.72
C ILE A 285 -16.55 -3.31 -10.59
N HIS A 286 -17.07 -3.62 -9.39
CA HIS A 286 -16.24 -3.96 -8.23
C HIS A 286 -15.42 -5.22 -8.47
N GLY A 287 -16.01 -6.22 -9.15
CA GLY A 287 -15.32 -7.47 -9.45
C GLY A 287 -14.08 -7.29 -10.32
N ALA A 288 -14.13 -6.40 -11.31
CA ALA A 288 -12.97 -6.11 -12.15
C ALA A 288 -11.82 -5.50 -11.33
N SER A 289 -12.12 -4.56 -10.43
CA SER A 289 -11.14 -3.97 -9.51
C SER A 289 -10.61 -5.00 -8.50
N ARG A 290 -11.46 -5.91 -8.02
CA ARG A 290 -11.09 -7.01 -7.12
C ARG A 290 -10.09 -7.97 -7.77
N ASP A 291 -10.33 -8.36 -9.02
CA ASP A 291 -9.41 -9.21 -9.78
C ASP A 291 -8.06 -8.51 -10.00
N ALA A 292 -8.05 -7.20 -10.26
CA ALA A 292 -6.83 -6.41 -10.37
C ALA A 292 -6.05 -6.38 -9.03
N ILE A 293 -6.72 -6.18 -7.89
CA ILE A 293 -6.11 -6.23 -6.55
C ILE A 293 -5.48 -7.62 -6.31
N GLY A 294 -6.17 -8.70 -6.70
CA GLY A 294 -5.64 -10.07 -6.60
C GLY A 294 -4.36 -10.27 -7.40
N TYR A 295 -4.28 -9.74 -8.62
CA TYR A 295 -3.07 -9.75 -9.43
C TYR A 295 -1.91 -9.00 -8.73
N VAL A 296 -2.18 -7.78 -8.25
CA VAL A 296 -1.17 -6.95 -7.55
C VAL A 296 -0.68 -7.63 -6.29
N TRP A 297 -1.60 -8.21 -5.50
CA TRP A 297 -1.24 -9.01 -4.33
C TRP A 297 -0.23 -10.11 -4.65
N GLY A 298 -0.45 -10.85 -5.75
CA GLY A 298 0.46 -11.89 -6.19
C GLY A 298 1.84 -11.35 -6.61
N VAL A 299 1.92 -10.17 -7.23
CA VAL A 299 3.19 -9.53 -7.58
C VAL A 299 3.94 -9.11 -6.32
N VAL A 300 3.28 -8.42 -5.39
CA VAL A 300 3.87 -7.94 -4.15
C VAL A 300 4.34 -9.11 -3.26
N SER A 301 3.55 -10.20 -3.17
CA SER A 301 3.93 -11.39 -2.40
C SER A 301 5.21 -12.06 -2.91
N ARG A 302 5.50 -12.00 -4.20
CA ARG A 302 6.78 -12.48 -4.75
C ARG A 302 7.91 -11.49 -4.46
N GLU A 303 7.66 -10.20 -4.65
CA GLU A 303 8.69 -9.16 -4.52
C GLU A 303 9.22 -9.05 -3.09
N ILE A 304 8.38 -9.19 -2.05
CA ILE A 304 8.81 -9.16 -0.64
C ILE A 304 9.80 -10.27 -0.27
N ASN A 305 9.89 -11.32 -1.09
CA ASN A 305 10.81 -12.46 -0.93
C ASN A 305 11.87 -12.52 -2.04
N ALA A 306 12.01 -11.46 -2.84
CA ALA A 306 12.99 -11.39 -3.91
C ALA A 306 14.35 -10.88 -3.44
N VAL A 307 15.42 -11.37 -4.06
CA VAL A 307 16.75 -10.76 -3.96
C VAL A 307 16.91 -9.76 -5.09
N THR A 308 16.79 -8.50 -4.75
CA THR A 308 16.79 -7.37 -5.70
C THR A 308 18.11 -6.60 -5.71
N ASP A 309 19.21 -7.25 -5.35
CA ASP A 309 20.57 -6.72 -5.32
C ASP A 309 21.33 -7.01 -6.63
N ASN A 310 22.51 -6.43 -6.79
CA ASN A 310 23.48 -6.70 -7.84
C ASN A 310 24.90 -6.27 -7.40
N PRO A 311 25.97 -7.10 -7.67
CA PRO A 311 25.91 -8.47 -8.17
C PRO A 311 25.35 -9.44 -7.14
N LEU A 312 24.81 -10.55 -7.59
CA LEU A 312 24.38 -11.66 -6.75
C LEU A 312 25.53 -12.64 -6.55
N ILE A 313 25.66 -13.13 -5.33
CA ILE A 313 26.74 -14.04 -4.91
C ILE A 313 26.18 -15.44 -4.73
N PHE A 314 26.85 -16.42 -5.34
CA PHE A 314 26.56 -17.85 -5.26
C PHE A 314 27.79 -18.55 -4.67
N PRO A 315 27.89 -18.68 -3.33
CA PRO A 315 29.10 -19.17 -2.68
C PRO A 315 29.42 -20.64 -3.00
N GLU A 316 28.39 -21.45 -3.25
CA GLU A 316 28.53 -22.89 -3.56
C GLU A 316 29.12 -23.11 -4.94
N GLU A 317 28.81 -22.26 -5.91
CA GLU A 317 29.32 -22.28 -7.27
C GLU A 317 30.59 -21.44 -7.46
N ASP A 318 31.05 -20.76 -6.41
CA ASP A 318 32.16 -19.79 -6.42
C ASP A 318 31.98 -18.65 -7.45
N GLU A 319 30.74 -18.20 -7.65
CA GLU A 319 30.35 -17.20 -8.63
C GLU A 319 29.80 -15.92 -8.05
N ALA A 320 30.00 -14.80 -8.77
CA ALA A 320 29.29 -13.55 -8.61
C ALA A 320 28.75 -13.12 -9.97
N ILE A 321 27.44 -12.98 -10.08
CA ILE A 321 26.76 -12.71 -11.33
C ILE A 321 26.15 -11.31 -11.31
N SER A 322 26.53 -10.47 -12.27
CA SER A 322 25.89 -9.17 -12.48
C SER A 322 24.62 -9.34 -13.32
N GLY A 323 23.49 -8.90 -12.77
CA GLY A 323 22.17 -8.99 -13.38
C GLY A 323 21.33 -7.74 -13.15
N GLY A 324 20.02 -7.81 -13.35
CA GLY A 324 19.09 -6.68 -13.31
C GLY A 324 17.95 -6.85 -12.29
N ASN A 325 18.09 -7.66 -11.25
CA ASN A 325 17.01 -7.95 -10.30
C ASN A 325 16.54 -6.71 -9.49
N PHE A 326 17.33 -5.66 -9.50
CA PHE A 326 17.00 -4.37 -8.89
C PHE A 326 15.97 -3.57 -9.69
N HIS A 327 15.68 -3.93 -10.95
CA HIS A 327 14.80 -3.15 -11.81
C HIS A 327 13.34 -3.23 -11.36
N GLY A 328 12.74 -2.08 -11.00
CA GLY A 328 11.42 -2.00 -10.36
C GLY A 328 10.22 -2.22 -11.29
N GLN A 329 10.41 -2.60 -12.56
CA GLN A 329 9.31 -2.69 -13.53
C GLN A 329 8.13 -3.59 -13.11
N PRO A 330 8.33 -4.77 -12.49
CA PRO A 330 7.21 -5.60 -12.04
C PRO A 330 6.30 -4.88 -11.03
N VAL A 331 6.91 -4.16 -10.09
CA VAL A 331 6.17 -3.38 -9.08
C VAL A 331 5.53 -2.15 -9.71
N ALA A 332 6.23 -1.44 -10.59
CA ALA A 332 5.74 -0.23 -11.26
C ALA A 332 4.43 -0.48 -12.02
N LEU A 333 4.40 -1.51 -12.88
CA LEU A 333 3.19 -1.89 -13.62
C LEU A 333 2.05 -2.31 -12.69
N ALA A 334 2.35 -3.11 -11.65
CA ALA A 334 1.36 -3.55 -10.69
C ALA A 334 0.74 -2.38 -9.92
N MET A 335 1.55 -1.38 -9.52
CA MET A 335 1.05 -0.24 -8.75
C MET A 335 0.26 0.76 -9.60
N ASP A 336 0.62 0.98 -10.85
CA ASP A 336 -0.23 1.76 -11.76
C ASP A 336 -1.57 1.04 -12.03
N PHE A 337 -1.56 -0.28 -12.18
CA PHE A 337 -2.78 -1.07 -12.34
C PHE A 337 -3.66 -1.02 -11.08
N LEU A 338 -3.05 -1.08 -9.88
CA LEU A 338 -3.76 -0.87 -8.61
C LEU A 338 -4.42 0.51 -8.56
N GLY A 339 -3.69 1.57 -8.95
CA GLY A 339 -4.21 2.93 -8.97
C GLY A 339 -5.46 3.06 -9.86
N ILE A 340 -5.47 2.45 -11.03
CA ILE A 340 -6.63 2.41 -11.94
C ILE A 340 -7.81 1.70 -11.26
N ALA A 341 -7.58 0.54 -10.65
CA ALA A 341 -8.61 -0.25 -9.99
C ALA A 341 -9.24 0.48 -8.79
N LEU A 342 -8.42 1.18 -8.00
CA LEU A 342 -8.89 1.95 -6.85
C LEU A 342 -9.68 3.19 -7.28
N ALA A 343 -9.25 3.89 -8.34
CA ALA A 343 -9.96 5.05 -8.87
C ALA A 343 -11.39 4.67 -9.31
N GLU A 344 -11.61 3.45 -9.80
CA GLU A 344 -12.93 2.99 -10.23
C GLU A 344 -13.88 2.73 -9.05
N TYR A 345 -13.38 2.27 -7.90
CA TYR A 345 -14.20 2.19 -6.67
C TYR A 345 -14.72 3.57 -6.26
N ALA A 346 -13.85 4.58 -6.26
CA ALA A 346 -14.25 5.95 -5.95
C ALA A 346 -15.23 6.51 -6.98
N ASN A 347 -15.00 6.24 -8.26
CA ASN A 347 -15.84 6.70 -9.36
C ASN A 347 -17.28 6.17 -9.22
N VAL A 348 -17.47 4.87 -9.08
CA VAL A 348 -18.82 4.29 -8.95
C VAL A 348 -19.49 4.63 -7.61
N SER A 349 -18.71 4.81 -6.54
CA SER A 349 -19.21 5.27 -5.23
C SER A 349 -19.82 6.68 -5.34
N GLU A 350 -19.12 7.59 -6.00
CA GLU A 350 -19.64 8.95 -6.24
C GLU A 350 -20.93 8.93 -7.08
N ARG A 351 -21.02 8.05 -8.09
CA ARG A 351 -22.26 7.88 -8.86
C ARG A 351 -23.45 7.40 -8.00
N ARG A 352 -23.21 6.57 -7.00
CA ARG A 352 -24.23 6.14 -6.03
C ARG A 352 -24.59 7.28 -5.06
N LEU A 353 -23.58 8.03 -4.61
CA LEU A 353 -23.81 9.22 -3.77
C LEU A 353 -24.68 10.26 -4.47
N GLU A 354 -24.40 10.56 -5.75
CA GLU A 354 -25.23 11.44 -6.57
C GLU A 354 -26.69 10.99 -6.60
N ARG A 355 -26.95 9.69 -6.75
CA ARG A 355 -28.31 9.15 -6.72
C ARG A 355 -29.01 9.32 -5.38
N LEU A 356 -28.29 9.24 -4.28
CA LEU A 356 -28.87 9.46 -2.94
C LEU A 356 -29.30 10.92 -2.72
N VAL A 357 -28.52 11.87 -3.21
CA VAL A 357 -28.77 13.31 -2.97
C VAL A 357 -29.65 13.98 -4.01
N ASN A 358 -29.85 13.36 -5.18
CA ASN A 358 -30.65 13.89 -6.28
C ASN A 358 -32.11 13.41 -6.17
N PRO A 359 -33.07 14.31 -5.93
CA PRO A 359 -34.48 13.93 -5.72
C PRO A 359 -35.13 13.25 -6.93
N ALA A 360 -34.61 13.46 -8.16
CA ALA A 360 -35.10 12.76 -9.36
C ALA A 360 -34.66 11.31 -9.44
N LEU A 361 -33.67 10.88 -8.64
CA LEU A 361 -32.99 9.56 -8.71
C LEU A 361 -33.07 8.79 -7.40
N SER A 362 -33.49 9.42 -6.30
CA SER A 362 -33.37 8.90 -4.93
C SER A 362 -34.59 8.09 -4.46
N GLU A 363 -35.50 7.74 -5.37
CA GLU A 363 -36.70 6.93 -5.03
C GLU A 363 -37.54 7.58 -3.90
N GLY A 364 -37.74 8.90 -3.95
CA GLY A 364 -38.56 9.65 -3.01
C GLY A 364 -37.86 10.07 -1.71
N LEU A 365 -36.53 9.94 -1.59
CA LEU A 365 -35.79 10.64 -0.52
C LEU A 365 -35.82 12.16 -0.77
N PRO A 366 -35.80 12.97 0.29
CA PRO A 366 -35.73 14.42 0.12
C PRO A 366 -34.44 14.86 -0.53
N ALA A 367 -34.49 15.96 -1.29
CA ALA A 367 -33.31 16.53 -1.94
C ALA A 367 -32.17 16.73 -0.93
N PHE A 368 -30.97 16.31 -1.31
CA PHE A 368 -29.75 16.41 -0.49
C PHE A 368 -29.86 15.77 0.91
N LEU A 369 -30.77 14.81 1.09
CA LEU A 369 -31.04 14.09 2.34
C LEU A 369 -31.34 15.01 3.53
N THR A 370 -32.05 16.12 3.30
CA THR A 370 -32.53 17.06 4.32
C THR A 370 -34.04 17.22 4.27
N LYS A 371 -34.72 17.25 5.44
CA LYS A 371 -36.19 17.41 5.55
C LYS A 371 -36.64 18.83 5.28
N HIS A 372 -35.78 19.83 5.46
CA HIS A 372 -36.11 21.24 5.42
C HIS A 372 -35.31 21.97 4.34
N GLY A 373 -35.38 21.47 3.11
CA GLY A 373 -34.70 22.09 1.95
C GLY A 373 -35.07 23.58 1.77
N GLY A 374 -34.06 24.37 1.38
CA GLY A 374 -34.19 25.84 1.30
C GLY A 374 -33.53 26.54 2.50
N VAL A 375 -33.81 26.11 3.73
CA VAL A 375 -33.10 26.57 4.92
C VAL A 375 -31.86 25.75 5.14
N HIS A 376 -31.95 24.44 4.88
CA HIS A 376 -30.83 23.48 4.99
C HIS A 376 -30.37 22.97 3.63
N SER A 377 -29.07 22.79 3.48
CA SER A 377 -28.41 22.28 2.26
C SER A 377 -28.03 20.78 2.39
N GLY A 378 -27.99 20.23 3.60
CA GLY A 378 -27.71 18.81 3.86
C GLY A 378 -26.41 18.33 3.21
N PHE A 379 -26.48 17.27 2.41
CA PHE A 379 -25.35 16.62 1.76
C PHE A 379 -24.97 17.20 0.38
N MET A 380 -25.51 18.35 -0.03
CA MET A 380 -25.26 18.94 -1.35
C MET A 380 -23.76 19.06 -1.65
N ILE A 381 -23.00 19.67 -0.74
CA ILE A 381 -21.56 19.93 -0.93
C ILE A 381 -20.70 18.72 -0.56
N ALA A 382 -21.20 17.77 0.22
CA ALA A 382 -20.50 16.51 0.45
C ALA A 382 -20.27 15.72 -0.86
N GLN A 383 -21.25 15.74 -1.78
CA GLN A 383 -21.07 15.18 -3.13
C GLN A 383 -19.99 15.93 -3.93
N TYR A 384 -19.90 17.25 -3.82
CA TYR A 384 -18.86 18.03 -4.51
C TYR A 384 -17.45 17.61 -4.03
N ALA A 385 -17.31 17.41 -2.72
CA ALA A 385 -16.04 16.92 -2.15
C ALA A 385 -15.66 15.54 -2.71
N ALA A 386 -16.61 14.61 -2.77
CA ALA A 386 -16.38 13.29 -3.39
C ALA A 386 -16.00 13.40 -4.87
N ALA A 387 -16.75 14.18 -5.65
CA ALA A 387 -16.49 14.39 -7.08
C ALA A 387 -15.12 15.03 -7.35
N SER A 388 -14.66 15.95 -6.50
CA SER A 388 -13.32 16.55 -6.61
C SER A 388 -12.21 15.52 -6.43
N MET A 389 -12.34 14.62 -5.44
CA MET A 389 -11.37 13.54 -5.19
C MET A 389 -11.37 12.47 -6.29
N VAL A 390 -12.52 12.18 -6.89
CA VAL A 390 -12.62 11.32 -8.08
C VAL A 390 -11.89 11.94 -9.27
N SER A 391 -12.07 13.25 -9.50
CA SER A 391 -11.36 13.98 -10.57
C SER A 391 -9.84 13.98 -10.34
N GLU A 392 -9.37 14.16 -9.11
CA GLU A 392 -7.95 14.09 -8.76
C GLU A 392 -7.40 12.69 -8.97
N SER A 393 -8.13 11.64 -8.52
CA SER A 393 -7.74 10.24 -8.71
C SER A 393 -7.57 9.87 -10.18
N LYS A 394 -8.37 10.41 -11.10
CA LYS A 394 -8.20 10.25 -12.54
C LYS A 394 -6.82 10.77 -13.02
N ILE A 395 -6.35 11.89 -12.47
CA ILE A 395 -5.03 12.45 -12.79
C ILE A 395 -3.94 11.53 -12.28
N TYR A 396 -4.03 11.06 -11.03
CA TYR A 396 -3.07 10.14 -10.46
C TYR A 396 -3.07 8.75 -11.12
N ALA A 397 -4.19 8.31 -11.68
CA ALA A 397 -4.28 7.03 -12.40
C ALA A 397 -3.56 7.03 -13.77
N HIS A 398 -3.05 8.19 -14.24
CA HIS A 398 -2.20 8.23 -15.43
C HIS A 398 -0.89 7.45 -15.14
N PRO A 399 -0.52 6.41 -15.94
CA PRO A 399 0.58 5.53 -15.62
C PRO A 399 1.94 6.25 -15.54
N ALA A 400 2.73 5.99 -14.50
CA ALA A 400 4.11 6.41 -14.38
C ALA A 400 5.07 5.37 -14.99
N SER A 401 4.70 4.09 -14.97
CA SER A 401 5.51 2.95 -15.42
C SER A 401 5.78 2.91 -16.94
N VAL A 402 5.16 3.79 -17.70
CA VAL A 402 5.35 3.92 -19.17
C VAL A 402 6.26 5.09 -19.53
N ASP A 403 6.86 5.75 -18.54
CA ASP A 403 7.83 6.82 -18.71
C ASP A 403 9.26 6.31 -18.46
N SER A 404 10.24 6.87 -19.14
CA SER A 404 11.64 6.53 -18.92
C SER A 404 12.54 7.72 -19.26
N ILE A 405 13.45 8.03 -18.33
CA ILE A 405 14.43 9.12 -18.46
C ILE A 405 15.82 8.52 -18.28
N PRO A 406 16.69 8.54 -19.31
CA PRO A 406 18.06 8.04 -19.18
C PRO A 406 18.84 8.75 -18.08
N SER A 407 19.56 8.00 -17.27
CA SER A 407 20.36 8.49 -16.14
C SER A 407 21.74 7.82 -16.08
N SER A 408 22.59 8.22 -15.12
CA SER A 408 23.92 7.64 -14.91
C SER A 408 24.77 7.63 -16.19
N ALA A 409 24.79 8.76 -16.94
CA ALA A 409 25.48 8.90 -18.23
C ALA A 409 25.06 7.82 -19.23
N ASN A 410 23.77 7.52 -19.34
CA ASN A 410 23.16 6.48 -20.19
C ASN A 410 23.51 5.03 -19.80
N GLN A 411 24.09 4.79 -18.64
CA GLN A 411 24.25 3.43 -18.12
C GLN A 411 22.89 2.85 -17.68
N GLU A 412 22.03 3.71 -17.13
CA GLU A 412 20.65 3.42 -16.76
C GLU A 412 19.74 4.09 -17.82
N ASP A 413 19.65 3.48 -18.98
CA ASP A 413 18.95 4.00 -20.17
C ASP A 413 17.46 3.67 -20.20
N HIS A 414 17.01 2.77 -19.32
CA HIS A 414 15.61 2.45 -19.08
C HIS A 414 15.33 2.33 -17.58
N VAL A 415 14.31 3.06 -17.10
CA VAL A 415 13.92 3.12 -15.68
C VAL A 415 12.45 2.77 -15.51
N SER A 416 12.05 2.34 -14.30
CA SER A 416 10.70 1.83 -14.07
C SER A 416 9.71 2.86 -13.55
N MET A 417 10.16 3.92 -12.88
CA MET A 417 9.35 4.87 -12.12
C MET A 417 8.49 4.19 -11.03
N GLY A 418 8.94 3.04 -10.51
CA GLY A 418 8.15 2.20 -9.59
C GLY A 418 7.73 2.90 -8.31
N THR A 419 8.60 3.68 -7.69
CA THR A 419 8.27 4.44 -6.47
C THR A 419 7.25 5.54 -6.75
N THR A 420 7.30 6.19 -7.91
CA THR A 420 6.29 7.15 -8.35
C THR A 420 4.94 6.47 -8.55
N ALA A 421 4.90 5.32 -9.23
CA ALA A 421 3.67 4.53 -9.40
C ALA A 421 3.08 4.11 -8.04
N ALA A 422 3.92 3.61 -7.12
CA ALA A 422 3.48 3.18 -5.80
C ALA A 422 2.90 4.34 -4.95
N ARG A 423 3.57 5.50 -4.94
CA ARG A 423 3.07 6.70 -4.23
C ARG A 423 1.73 7.17 -4.78
N LYS A 424 1.57 7.20 -6.10
CA LYS A 424 0.30 7.58 -6.75
C LYS A 424 -0.84 6.61 -6.37
N ALA A 425 -0.58 5.31 -6.36
CA ALA A 425 -1.57 4.33 -5.94
C ALA A 425 -2.02 4.54 -4.49
N LEU A 426 -1.08 4.90 -3.60
CA LEU A 426 -1.41 5.22 -2.20
C LEU A 426 -2.27 6.50 -2.08
N MET A 427 -2.01 7.52 -2.89
CA MET A 427 -2.82 8.74 -2.94
C MET A 427 -4.25 8.45 -3.44
N ILE A 428 -4.39 7.61 -4.47
CA ILE A 428 -5.70 7.18 -4.98
C ILE A 428 -6.44 6.34 -3.93
N LEU A 429 -5.74 5.47 -3.20
CA LEU A 429 -6.33 4.70 -2.11
C LEU A 429 -6.92 5.62 -1.04
N ASP A 430 -6.17 6.63 -0.59
CA ASP A 430 -6.61 7.61 0.40
C ASP A 430 -7.86 8.38 -0.08
N ASN A 431 -7.87 8.83 -1.32
CA ASN A 431 -9.05 9.46 -1.92
C ASN A 431 -10.25 8.50 -1.99
N SER A 432 -10.02 7.23 -2.35
CA SER A 432 -11.09 6.22 -2.46
C SER A 432 -11.69 5.87 -1.10
N GLN A 433 -10.87 5.81 -0.06
CA GLN A 433 -11.33 5.63 1.33
C GLN A 433 -12.24 6.79 1.77
N LYS A 434 -11.85 8.03 1.49
CA LYS A 434 -12.65 9.22 1.78
C LYS A 434 -13.98 9.24 1.02
N VAL A 435 -13.97 8.92 -0.28
CA VAL A 435 -15.19 8.88 -1.09
C VAL A 435 -16.16 7.81 -0.60
N LEU A 436 -15.67 6.61 -0.29
CA LEU A 436 -16.49 5.54 0.31
C LEU A 436 -17.00 5.91 1.70
N GLY A 437 -16.20 6.60 2.51
CA GLY A 437 -16.64 7.14 3.80
C GLY A 437 -17.81 8.11 3.66
N ILE A 438 -17.76 8.99 2.66
CA ILE A 438 -18.86 9.92 2.35
C ILE A 438 -20.11 9.17 1.87
N GLU A 439 -19.97 8.15 1.01
CA GLU A 439 -21.11 7.32 0.58
C GLU A 439 -21.74 6.59 1.76
N LEU A 440 -20.95 5.99 2.64
CA LEU A 440 -21.42 5.30 3.85
C LEU A 440 -22.16 6.25 4.80
N PHE A 441 -21.65 7.46 4.99
CA PHE A 441 -22.31 8.48 5.79
C PHE A 441 -23.64 8.92 5.19
N ALA A 442 -23.67 9.17 3.88
CA ALA A 442 -24.90 9.50 3.16
C ALA A 442 -25.88 8.31 3.13
N GLY A 443 -25.39 7.08 2.96
CA GLY A 443 -26.19 5.86 3.02
C GLY A 443 -26.85 5.66 4.39
N ALA A 444 -26.11 5.91 5.49
CA ALA A 444 -26.65 5.90 6.83
C ALA A 444 -27.70 7.01 7.04
N GLN A 445 -27.48 8.21 6.50
CA GLN A 445 -28.47 9.29 6.54
C GLN A 445 -29.74 8.92 5.76
N ALA A 446 -29.59 8.34 4.58
CA ALA A 446 -30.71 7.88 3.76
C ALA A 446 -31.52 6.77 4.47
N ALA A 447 -30.83 5.82 5.11
CA ALA A 447 -31.48 4.77 5.90
C ALA A 447 -32.27 5.35 7.07
N TRP A 448 -31.73 6.32 7.80
CA TRP A 448 -32.46 7.03 8.87
C TRP A 448 -33.72 7.73 8.34
N LEU A 449 -33.66 8.34 7.16
CA LEU A 449 -34.83 8.98 6.54
C LEU A 449 -35.90 7.99 6.05
N ARG A 450 -35.48 6.75 5.69
CA ARG A 450 -36.37 5.65 5.27
C ARG A 450 -36.98 4.87 6.43
N GLY A 451 -36.34 4.89 7.60
CA GLY A 451 -36.57 3.98 8.71
C GLY A 451 -35.59 2.81 8.69
N GLU A 452 -34.61 2.89 9.56
CA GLU A 452 -33.48 1.96 9.67
C GLU A 452 -33.85 0.53 10.03
N ASP A 453 -35.05 0.29 10.56
CA ASP A 453 -35.55 -1.04 10.94
C ASP A 453 -35.71 -1.98 9.74
N GLY A 454 -35.78 -1.44 8.53
CA GLY A 454 -35.81 -2.21 7.28
C GLY A 454 -34.45 -2.64 6.75
N LEU A 455 -33.34 -2.22 7.36
CA LEU A 455 -32.01 -2.67 6.99
C LEU A 455 -31.84 -4.17 7.20
N SER A 456 -30.99 -4.82 6.40
CA SER A 456 -30.56 -6.19 6.67
C SER A 456 -29.77 -6.26 7.99
N PRO A 457 -29.67 -7.41 8.66
CA PRO A 457 -28.85 -7.53 9.87
C PRO A 457 -27.40 -7.06 9.70
N ALA A 458 -26.75 -7.39 8.58
CA ALA A 458 -25.37 -7.00 8.32
C ALA A 458 -25.23 -5.47 8.12
N THR A 459 -26.07 -4.85 7.29
CA THR A 459 -26.01 -3.40 7.08
C THR A 459 -26.56 -2.62 8.26
N ARG A 460 -27.43 -3.22 9.10
CA ARG A 460 -27.83 -2.64 10.39
C ARG A 460 -26.64 -2.54 11.34
N ALA A 461 -25.81 -3.56 11.45
CA ALA A 461 -24.59 -3.49 12.26
C ALA A 461 -23.64 -2.38 11.78
N VAL A 462 -23.50 -2.20 10.47
CA VAL A 462 -22.73 -1.10 9.87
C VAL A 462 -23.36 0.26 10.20
N TYR A 463 -24.67 0.39 10.05
CA TYR A 463 -25.40 1.61 10.41
C TYR A 463 -25.18 1.96 11.88
N ASP A 464 -25.35 1.01 12.78
CA ASP A 464 -25.15 1.20 14.22
C ASP A 464 -23.70 1.59 14.53
N ARG A 465 -22.70 1.00 13.82
CA ARG A 465 -21.30 1.37 13.97
C ARG A 465 -21.02 2.81 13.51
N ILE A 466 -21.60 3.22 12.39
CA ILE A 466 -21.52 4.62 11.92
C ILE A 466 -22.17 5.56 12.94
N ARG A 467 -23.36 5.23 13.45
CA ARG A 467 -24.13 6.07 14.39
C ARG A 467 -23.49 6.20 15.77
N GLN A 468 -22.63 5.29 16.17
CA GLN A 468 -21.80 5.45 17.38
C GLN A 468 -20.82 6.62 17.27
N ALA A 469 -20.33 6.93 16.07
CA ALA A 469 -19.38 8.01 15.83
C ALA A 469 -20.05 9.27 15.23
N ILE A 470 -21.03 9.08 14.36
CA ILE A 470 -21.63 10.15 13.53
C ILE A 470 -23.15 10.15 13.74
N PRO A 471 -23.73 11.17 14.40
CA PRO A 471 -25.18 11.28 14.60
C PRO A 471 -25.91 11.55 13.27
N PRO A 472 -27.25 11.31 13.20
CA PRO A 472 -28.06 11.78 12.08
C PRO A 472 -27.99 13.31 11.94
N VAL A 473 -28.00 13.78 10.70
CA VAL A 473 -27.99 15.21 10.36
C VAL A 473 -29.45 15.65 10.10
N ASP A 474 -30.11 16.18 11.12
CA ASP A 474 -31.48 16.71 11.01
C ASP A 474 -31.48 18.20 10.65
N GLN A 475 -30.47 18.93 11.04
CA GLN A 475 -30.20 20.33 10.72
C GLN A 475 -28.77 20.46 10.19
N ASP A 476 -28.48 21.49 9.39
CA ASP A 476 -27.14 21.74 8.91
C ASP A 476 -26.13 21.92 10.05
N VAL A 477 -25.02 21.22 9.94
CA VAL A 477 -23.88 21.24 10.86
C VAL A 477 -22.59 21.41 10.07
N VAL A 478 -21.47 21.63 10.77
CA VAL A 478 -20.15 21.59 10.11
C VAL A 478 -19.87 20.14 9.69
N MET A 479 -19.98 19.85 8.40
CA MET A 479 -19.87 18.49 7.85
C MET A 479 -18.45 17.90 7.91
N HIS A 480 -17.42 18.74 7.83
CA HIS A 480 -16.03 18.27 7.76
C HIS A 480 -15.64 17.30 8.87
N PRO A 481 -15.86 17.55 10.17
CA PRO A 481 -15.51 16.58 11.21
C PRO A 481 -16.21 15.23 11.08
N LEU A 482 -17.47 15.23 10.60
CA LEU A 482 -18.25 14.00 10.41
C LEU A 482 -17.74 13.20 9.21
N MET A 483 -17.32 13.87 8.14
CA MET A 483 -16.70 13.25 6.97
C MET A 483 -15.32 12.65 7.34
N VAL A 484 -14.54 13.33 8.16
CA VAL A 484 -13.26 12.79 8.69
C VAL A 484 -13.50 11.55 9.53
N GLN A 485 -14.50 11.55 10.43
CA GLN A 485 -14.85 10.35 11.20
C GLN A 485 -15.29 9.19 10.31
N ALA A 486 -16.01 9.46 9.21
CA ALA A 486 -16.38 8.43 8.24
C ALA A 486 -15.16 7.83 7.53
N ASP A 487 -14.19 8.65 7.13
CA ASP A 487 -12.90 8.21 6.57
C ASP A 487 -12.11 7.37 7.59
N GLU A 488 -12.05 7.81 8.85
CA GLU A 488 -11.38 7.07 9.92
C GLU A 488 -12.00 5.68 10.16
N LEU A 489 -13.32 5.56 10.10
CA LEU A 489 -14.01 4.26 10.20
C LEU A 489 -13.62 3.31 9.05
N VAL A 490 -13.47 3.82 7.84
CA VAL A 490 -12.99 3.05 6.69
C VAL A 490 -11.53 2.63 6.89
N LYS A 491 -10.64 3.57 7.20
CA LYS A 491 -9.20 3.33 7.42
C LYS A 491 -8.90 2.37 8.56
N ALA A 492 -9.74 2.37 9.59
CA ALA A 492 -9.64 1.44 10.73
C ALA A 492 -10.25 0.05 10.43
N HIS A 493 -10.74 -0.21 9.22
CA HIS A 493 -11.45 -1.44 8.84
C HIS A 493 -12.71 -1.71 9.71
N ALA A 494 -13.23 -0.69 10.37
CA ALA A 494 -14.35 -0.84 11.32
C ALA A 494 -15.67 -1.15 10.61
N ILE A 495 -15.79 -0.78 9.33
CA ILE A 495 -16.98 -1.02 8.51
C ILE A 495 -17.06 -2.49 8.09
N SER A 496 -15.98 -3.05 7.55
CA SER A 496 -15.91 -4.46 7.16
C SER A 496 -16.06 -5.37 8.36
N GLN A 497 -15.38 -5.08 9.48
CA GLN A 497 -15.51 -5.83 10.74
C GLN A 497 -16.93 -5.85 11.27
N ALA A 498 -17.66 -4.72 11.22
CA ALA A 498 -19.05 -4.66 11.69
C ALA A 498 -19.98 -5.54 10.85
N ALA A 499 -19.83 -5.54 9.53
CA ALA A 499 -20.61 -6.38 8.62
C ALA A 499 -20.28 -7.87 8.82
N GLU A 500 -18.97 -8.20 8.83
CA GLU A 500 -18.45 -9.57 8.94
C GLU A 500 -18.81 -10.25 10.26
N ALA A 501 -18.94 -9.49 11.34
CA ALA A 501 -19.41 -10.00 12.62
C ALA A 501 -20.82 -10.61 12.54
N VAL A 502 -21.61 -10.21 11.56
CA VAL A 502 -23.01 -10.67 11.36
C VAL A 502 -23.12 -11.65 10.18
N CYS A 503 -22.56 -11.30 9.02
CA CYS A 503 -22.71 -12.13 7.80
C CYS A 503 -21.54 -13.09 7.55
N GLY A 504 -20.55 -13.14 8.44
CA GLY A 504 -19.31 -13.90 8.25
C GLY A 504 -18.33 -13.20 7.31
N GLU A 505 -17.13 -13.76 7.15
CA GLU A 505 -16.04 -13.16 6.38
C GLU A 505 -16.45 -12.89 4.93
N LEU A 506 -16.33 -11.64 4.49
CA LEU A 506 -16.46 -11.22 3.09
C LEU A 506 -15.15 -11.50 2.35
N GLN A 507 -15.29 -11.79 1.07
CA GLN A 507 -14.13 -12.13 0.24
C GLN A 507 -13.62 -10.92 -0.53
#